data_c8c3cde5d507be75d73491911be0d792
#
_entry.id   c8c3cde5d507be75d73491911be0d792
#
_cell.length_a   1.000
_cell.length_b   1.000
_cell.length_c   1.000
_cell.angle_alpha   90.00
_cell.angle_beta   90.00
_cell.angle_gamma   90.00
#
_symmetry.space_group_name_H-M   'P 1'
#
loop_
_entity.id
_entity.type
_entity.pdbx_description
1 polymer ?
#
loop_
_entity_poly.entity_id
_entity_poly.type
_entity_poly.pdbx_seq_one_letter_code
_entity_poly.pdbx_strand_id
1 'polypeptide(L)'
;MLIIPAENAIDWKRPPWVTLALMLACLMMFLFYQGSDPRLMSGAIERYLDAGLDTLETPAYETYLERQIRLAEAERSEELQAFRQAVEEDNRVWQAAMMLSDRAFYDYLQANQGVIWASAQQRQWQQARPPIQEDYVNRLSANELGLVPADLSLYTLITYQFLHGGWGHLIGNLVFLFLLGFTVEKAMGPGRYLLAYLLCGALSGLVYSAFAAGSKMPLVGASGSISGLMGMYVAIYGTQRIRFFYFVGVYFDYFRAPALALLPVWLAKEIYDYWFAGATGIAYMAHAGGLVAGAGLVLLLGKSWFQVRETFFEPEQEEKDERFTAAYAQAMSSLGRMDFELARRQFEALWERHPDRAVLLEHLYQLAKLRPDLPEYRARTRELMNQTLASRQPERMVEVWQEYLGKGSNNTPLEAEDHNRVLFACLRHDDLKNAEKAFERLRGSGDGTLVSEACRLLAEEFEKRQMAPKARHYRQLLPAL
;
A
#
# COMPACT_ATOMS: atom_id res chain seq x y z
N MET A 1 15.54 4.86 -12.02
CA MET A 1 15.45 4.84 -10.54
C MET A 1 13.97 4.71 -10.16
N LEU A 2 13.62 3.73 -9.33
CA LEU A 2 12.26 3.49 -8.84
C LEU A 2 12.25 3.67 -7.33
N ILE A 3 11.33 4.50 -6.81
CA ILE A 3 11.08 4.65 -5.37
C ILE A 3 9.58 4.59 -5.16
N ILE A 4 9.11 3.58 -4.43
CA ILE A 4 7.69 3.35 -4.15
C ILE A 4 7.44 3.14 -2.65
N PRO A 5 6.29 3.58 -2.13
CA PRO A 5 5.89 3.27 -0.77
C PRO A 5 5.67 1.77 -0.59
N ALA A 6 6.06 1.23 0.58
CA ALA A 6 5.99 -0.20 0.89
C ALA A 6 5.50 -0.45 2.32
N GLU A 7 4.45 0.24 2.76
CA GLU A 7 4.04 0.18 4.17
C GLU A 7 2.82 -0.69 4.47
N ASN A 8 1.92 -0.92 3.51
CA ASN A 8 0.65 -1.57 3.85
C ASN A 8 0.50 -2.93 3.18
N ALA A 9 0.23 -3.96 3.97
CA ALA A 9 -0.24 -5.24 3.48
C ALA A 9 -1.67 -5.11 2.93
N ILE A 10 -1.99 -5.87 1.90
CA ILE A 10 -3.30 -5.86 1.26
C ILE A 10 -4.30 -6.59 2.15
N ASP A 11 -5.31 -5.84 2.63
CA ASP A 11 -6.43 -6.43 3.36
C ASP A 11 -7.49 -6.97 2.38
N TRP A 12 -7.40 -8.25 2.05
CA TRP A 12 -8.35 -8.91 1.15
C TRP A 12 -9.77 -9.04 1.71
N LYS A 13 -10.00 -8.73 2.98
CA LYS A 13 -11.36 -8.63 3.55
C LYS A 13 -12.07 -7.33 3.12
N ARG A 14 -11.29 -6.32 2.71
CA ARG A 14 -11.77 -5.03 2.19
C ARG A 14 -10.97 -4.66 0.93
N PRO A 15 -11.22 -5.35 -0.20
CA PRO A 15 -10.47 -5.12 -1.42
C PRO A 15 -10.71 -3.71 -1.98
N PRO A 16 -9.74 -3.13 -2.68
CA PRO A 16 -9.82 -1.80 -3.28
C PRO A 16 -10.64 -1.87 -4.57
N TRP A 17 -11.96 -1.88 -4.46
CA TRP A 17 -12.86 -2.12 -5.59
C TRP A 17 -12.74 -1.10 -6.70
N VAL A 18 -12.53 0.18 -6.37
CA VAL A 18 -12.40 1.24 -7.39
C VAL A 18 -11.06 1.14 -8.10
N THR A 19 -9.97 0.88 -7.39
CA THR A 19 -8.65 0.62 -8.01
C THR A 19 -8.74 -0.55 -8.99
N LEU A 20 -9.33 -1.67 -8.58
CA LEU A 20 -9.51 -2.84 -9.44
C LEU A 20 -10.44 -2.53 -10.64
N ALA A 21 -11.49 -1.74 -10.44
CA ALA A 21 -12.38 -1.32 -11.51
C ALA A 21 -11.68 -0.40 -12.53
N LEU A 22 -10.84 0.55 -12.07
CA LEU A 22 -10.03 1.40 -12.94
C LEU A 22 -9.01 0.58 -13.74
N MET A 23 -8.34 -0.38 -13.09
CA MET A 23 -7.42 -1.30 -13.76
C MET A 23 -8.13 -2.11 -14.85
N LEU A 24 -9.31 -2.66 -14.51
CA LEU A 24 -10.13 -3.39 -15.46
C LEU A 24 -10.57 -2.49 -16.62
N ALA A 25 -10.99 -1.25 -16.33
CA ALA A 25 -11.39 -0.28 -17.38
C ALA A 25 -10.23 0.02 -18.35
N CYS A 26 -9.02 0.24 -17.85
CA CYS A 26 -7.82 0.41 -18.70
C CYS A 26 -7.55 -0.83 -19.54
N LEU A 27 -7.62 -2.03 -18.95
CA LEU A 27 -7.41 -3.29 -19.66
C LEU A 27 -8.47 -3.53 -20.73
N MET A 28 -9.75 -3.30 -20.42
CA MET A 28 -10.85 -3.47 -21.37
C MET A 28 -10.76 -2.46 -22.52
N MET A 29 -10.42 -1.20 -22.21
CA MET A 29 -10.20 -0.18 -23.22
C MET A 29 -9.07 -0.59 -24.17
N PHE A 30 -7.94 -1.07 -23.65
CA PHE A 30 -6.81 -1.50 -24.42
C PHE A 30 -7.11 -2.72 -25.31
N LEU A 31 -7.79 -3.74 -24.76
CA LEU A 31 -8.06 -4.98 -25.47
C LEU A 31 -9.17 -4.84 -26.53
N PHE A 32 -10.26 -4.15 -26.19
CA PHE A 32 -11.46 -4.14 -27.03
C PHE A 32 -11.57 -2.89 -27.90
N TYR A 33 -11.26 -1.72 -27.38
CA TYR A 33 -11.35 -0.49 -28.14
C TYR A 33 -10.08 -0.24 -28.97
N GLN A 34 -8.92 -0.16 -28.30
CA GLN A 34 -7.63 0.02 -28.97
C GLN A 34 -7.20 -1.22 -29.79
N GLY A 35 -7.76 -2.38 -29.50
CA GLY A 35 -7.54 -3.61 -30.27
C GLY A 35 -7.96 -3.51 -31.74
N SER A 36 -8.76 -2.49 -32.12
CA SER A 36 -9.11 -2.19 -33.51
C SER A 36 -8.07 -1.33 -34.26
N ASP A 37 -7.22 -0.58 -33.53
CA ASP A 37 -6.26 0.37 -34.12
C ASP A 37 -5.31 -0.27 -35.16
N PRO A 38 -4.75 -1.47 -34.94
CA PRO A 38 -3.91 -2.12 -35.96
C PRO A 38 -4.63 -2.37 -37.27
N ARG A 39 -5.93 -2.72 -37.24
CA ARG A 39 -6.74 -2.94 -38.43
C ARG A 39 -7.04 -1.62 -39.16
N LEU A 40 -7.37 -0.57 -38.40
CA LEU A 40 -7.57 0.76 -38.96
C LEU A 40 -6.30 1.27 -39.63
N MET A 41 -5.16 1.17 -38.96
CA MET A 41 -3.87 1.60 -39.50
C MET A 41 -3.48 0.79 -40.75
N SER A 42 -3.62 -0.56 -40.74
CA SER A 42 -3.36 -1.41 -41.91
C SER A 42 -4.23 -1.05 -43.09
N GLY A 43 -5.54 -0.81 -42.85
CA GLY A 43 -6.46 -0.39 -43.90
C GLY A 43 -6.15 1.02 -44.45
N ALA A 44 -5.69 1.94 -43.57
CA ALA A 44 -5.21 3.26 -43.99
C ALA A 44 -3.98 3.14 -44.89
N ILE A 45 -2.98 2.35 -44.48
CA ILE A 45 -1.74 2.15 -45.24
C ILE A 45 -2.02 1.51 -46.61
N GLU A 46 -2.85 0.46 -46.66
CA GLU A 46 -3.23 -0.20 -47.93
C GLU A 46 -3.83 0.81 -48.88
N ARG A 47 -4.85 1.53 -48.51
CA ARG A 47 -5.49 2.55 -49.33
C ARG A 47 -4.58 3.70 -49.73
N TYR A 48 -3.68 4.08 -48.82
CA TYR A 48 -2.70 5.13 -49.05
C TYR A 48 -1.70 4.75 -50.16
N LEU A 49 -1.20 3.52 -50.09
CA LEU A 49 -0.26 2.97 -51.11
C LEU A 49 -0.96 2.72 -52.42
N ASP A 50 -2.19 2.18 -52.41
CA ASP A 50 -2.98 1.93 -53.62
C ASP A 50 -3.31 3.21 -54.37
N ALA A 51 -3.51 4.32 -53.67
CA ALA A 51 -3.74 5.64 -54.25
C ALA A 51 -2.44 6.32 -54.75
N GLY A 52 -1.26 5.71 -54.53
CA GLY A 52 0.04 6.26 -54.91
C GLY A 52 0.42 7.53 -54.14
N LEU A 53 -0.16 7.71 -52.93
CA LEU A 53 0.10 8.91 -52.14
C LEU A 53 1.51 8.95 -51.55
N ASP A 54 2.13 7.80 -51.34
CA ASP A 54 3.52 7.70 -50.89
C ASP A 54 4.50 8.40 -51.85
N THR A 55 4.30 8.23 -53.17
CA THR A 55 5.14 8.89 -54.16
C THR A 55 4.96 10.41 -54.18
N LEU A 56 3.78 10.89 -53.80
CA LEU A 56 3.49 12.34 -53.69
C LEU A 56 4.01 12.93 -52.38
N GLU A 57 3.77 12.24 -51.26
CA GLU A 57 4.02 12.80 -49.92
C GLU A 57 5.45 12.59 -49.43
N THR A 58 6.19 11.53 -49.86
CA THR A 58 7.56 11.26 -49.41
C THR A 58 8.51 12.45 -49.59
N PRO A 59 8.60 13.13 -50.76
CA PRO A 59 9.47 14.30 -50.89
C PRO A 59 8.99 15.48 -50.07
N ALA A 60 7.67 15.60 -49.91
CA ALA A 60 7.08 16.68 -49.11
C ALA A 60 7.34 16.48 -47.61
N TYR A 61 7.31 15.22 -47.13
CA TYR A 61 7.54 14.88 -45.71
C TYR A 61 8.99 15.13 -45.31
N GLU A 62 9.95 14.70 -46.14
CA GLU A 62 11.36 14.98 -45.90
C GLU A 62 11.61 16.49 -45.80
N THR A 63 11.10 17.27 -46.77
CA THR A 63 11.20 18.74 -46.75
C THR A 63 10.54 19.36 -45.52
N TYR A 64 9.40 18.82 -45.13
CA TYR A 64 8.68 19.27 -43.93
C TYR A 64 9.50 19.03 -42.65
N LEU A 65 10.04 17.82 -42.46
CA LEU A 65 10.88 17.48 -41.29
C LEU A 65 12.13 18.36 -41.23
N GLU A 66 12.83 18.56 -42.38
CA GLU A 66 13.99 19.46 -42.43
C GLU A 66 13.64 20.90 -42.06
N ARG A 67 12.44 21.37 -42.44
CA ARG A 67 11.95 22.69 -42.03
C ARG A 67 11.70 22.77 -40.55
N GLN A 68 11.08 21.76 -39.95
CA GLN A 68 10.80 21.71 -38.51
C GLN A 68 12.09 21.70 -37.70
N ILE A 69 13.07 20.95 -38.12
CA ILE A 69 14.41 20.92 -37.46
C ILE A 69 15.05 22.32 -37.47
N ARG A 70 14.95 23.05 -38.61
CA ARG A 70 15.48 24.42 -38.72
C ARG A 70 14.74 25.42 -37.81
N LEU A 71 13.48 25.17 -37.48
CA LEU A 71 12.65 26.01 -36.60
C LEU A 71 12.82 25.70 -35.12
N ALA A 72 13.86 24.94 -34.72
CA ALA A 72 14.24 24.57 -33.36
C ALA A 72 13.54 23.32 -32.79
N GLU A 73 12.92 22.49 -33.62
CA GLU A 73 12.45 21.16 -33.22
C GLU A 73 13.54 20.10 -33.41
N ALA A 74 14.68 20.25 -32.73
CA ALA A 74 15.82 19.33 -32.85
C ALA A 74 15.45 17.85 -32.59
N GLU A 75 14.40 17.62 -31.79
CA GLU A 75 13.85 16.30 -31.49
C GLU A 75 13.38 15.53 -32.75
N ARG A 76 12.98 16.23 -33.83
CA ARG A 76 12.58 15.59 -35.08
C ARG A 76 13.75 15.12 -35.96
N SER A 77 15.01 15.34 -35.55
CA SER A 77 16.18 14.84 -36.25
C SER A 77 16.27 13.32 -36.29
N GLU A 78 15.88 12.64 -35.22
CA GLU A 78 15.81 11.18 -35.16
C GLU A 78 14.70 10.64 -36.08
N GLU A 79 13.57 11.31 -36.11
CA GLU A 79 12.44 10.98 -36.99
C GLU A 79 12.84 11.11 -38.47
N LEU A 80 13.54 12.18 -38.85
CA LEU A 80 14.08 12.38 -40.20
C LEU A 80 15.07 11.27 -40.56
N GLN A 81 15.95 10.86 -39.65
CA GLN A 81 16.90 9.77 -39.90
C GLN A 81 16.17 8.44 -40.09
N ALA A 82 15.19 8.11 -39.24
CA ALA A 82 14.39 6.91 -39.35
C ALA A 82 13.58 6.88 -40.66
N PHE A 83 13.05 8.02 -41.09
CA PHE A 83 12.32 8.15 -42.35
C PHE A 83 13.25 7.94 -43.56
N ARG A 84 14.43 8.58 -43.58
CA ARG A 84 15.44 8.36 -44.65
C ARG A 84 15.89 6.92 -44.72
N GLN A 85 16.13 6.29 -43.62
CA GLN A 85 16.44 4.86 -43.59
C GLN A 85 15.31 4.04 -44.24
N ALA A 86 14.04 4.33 -43.88
CA ALA A 86 12.90 3.64 -44.50
C ALA A 86 12.80 3.88 -46.01
N VAL A 87 13.25 5.06 -46.47
CA VAL A 87 13.31 5.37 -47.93
C VAL A 87 14.43 4.58 -48.61
N GLU A 88 15.63 4.53 -47.99
CA GLU A 88 16.77 3.75 -48.51
C GLU A 88 16.48 2.23 -48.58
N GLU A 89 15.72 1.72 -47.61
CA GLU A 89 15.32 0.32 -47.54
C GLU A 89 14.10 -0.03 -48.43
N ASP A 90 13.52 0.95 -49.14
CA ASP A 90 12.26 0.83 -49.89
C ASP A 90 11.08 0.28 -49.06
N ASN A 91 11.08 0.61 -47.76
CA ASN A 91 10.04 0.18 -46.84
C ASN A 91 8.83 1.14 -46.90
N ARG A 92 8.06 1.03 -47.97
CA ARG A 92 6.90 1.90 -48.26
C ARG A 92 5.82 1.85 -47.15
N VAL A 93 5.65 0.68 -46.51
CA VAL A 93 4.70 0.50 -45.41
C VAL A 93 5.08 1.34 -44.22
N TRP A 94 6.36 1.33 -43.85
CA TRP A 94 6.86 2.15 -42.72
C TRP A 94 6.83 3.64 -43.03
N GLN A 95 7.21 4.03 -44.23
CA GLN A 95 7.08 5.42 -44.71
C GLN A 95 5.63 5.90 -44.61
N ALA A 96 4.67 5.13 -45.13
CA ALA A 96 3.24 5.45 -45.05
C ALA A 96 2.75 5.54 -43.60
N ALA A 97 3.17 4.62 -42.72
CA ALA A 97 2.81 4.67 -41.29
C ALA A 97 3.30 5.95 -40.61
N MET A 98 4.54 6.39 -40.89
CA MET A 98 5.08 7.64 -40.33
C MET A 98 4.28 8.85 -40.78
N MET A 99 4.05 8.98 -42.11
CA MET A 99 3.32 10.11 -42.68
C MET A 99 1.83 10.12 -42.26
N LEU A 100 1.18 8.99 -42.12
CA LEU A 100 -0.20 8.89 -41.65
C LEU A 100 -0.34 9.22 -40.14
N SER A 101 0.67 8.91 -39.34
CA SER A 101 0.65 9.17 -37.90
C SER A 101 0.92 10.65 -37.55
N ASP A 102 1.54 11.42 -38.45
CA ASP A 102 1.86 12.83 -38.24
C ASP A 102 0.70 13.76 -38.65
N ARG A 103 -0.18 14.08 -37.67
CA ARG A 103 -1.29 15.02 -37.90
C ARG A 103 -0.83 16.43 -38.29
N ALA A 104 0.30 16.88 -37.76
CA ALA A 104 0.84 18.19 -38.09
C ALA A 104 1.30 18.27 -39.54
N PHE A 105 1.85 17.17 -40.08
CA PHE A 105 2.19 17.03 -41.48
C PHE A 105 0.93 17.06 -42.37
N TYR A 106 -0.12 16.32 -42.00
CA TYR A 106 -1.39 16.38 -42.76
C TYR A 106 -1.94 17.83 -42.87
N ASP A 107 -1.96 18.57 -41.74
CA ASP A 107 -2.42 19.94 -41.76
C ASP A 107 -1.50 20.87 -42.57
N TYR A 108 -0.18 20.61 -42.51
CA TYR A 108 0.79 21.33 -43.37
C TYR A 108 0.51 21.10 -44.84
N LEU A 109 0.23 19.87 -45.25
CA LEU A 109 -0.14 19.54 -46.63
C LEU A 109 -1.44 20.20 -47.04
N GLN A 110 -2.47 20.17 -46.18
CA GLN A 110 -3.75 20.83 -46.42
C GLN A 110 -3.59 22.34 -46.70
N ALA A 111 -2.75 22.99 -45.91
CA ALA A 111 -2.50 24.41 -46.01
C ALA A 111 -1.63 24.79 -47.21
N ASN A 112 -0.75 23.92 -47.67
CA ASN A 112 0.29 24.26 -48.65
C ASN A 112 0.19 23.46 -50.00
N GLN A 113 -0.86 22.66 -50.17
CA GLN A 113 -1.02 21.76 -51.35
C GLN A 113 -0.83 22.45 -52.71
N GLY A 114 -1.32 23.71 -52.85
CA GLY A 114 -1.18 24.46 -54.07
C GLY A 114 0.24 24.99 -54.37
N VAL A 115 1.13 24.95 -53.37
CA VAL A 115 2.54 25.32 -53.51
C VAL A 115 3.40 24.07 -53.72
N ILE A 116 3.01 22.98 -53.08
CA ILE A 116 3.75 21.71 -53.09
C ILE A 116 3.56 20.96 -54.42
N TRP A 117 2.34 20.97 -54.96
CA TRP A 117 1.96 20.13 -56.09
C TRP A 117 1.37 20.87 -57.29
N ALA A 118 1.61 20.35 -58.48
CA ALA A 118 0.91 20.77 -59.69
C ALA A 118 -0.59 20.40 -59.62
N SER A 119 -1.46 21.12 -60.37
CA SER A 119 -2.92 20.96 -60.28
C SER A 119 -3.44 19.52 -60.46
N ALA A 120 -2.74 18.67 -61.20
CA ALA A 120 -3.13 17.27 -61.35
C ALA A 120 -2.86 16.44 -60.08
N GLN A 121 -1.68 16.59 -59.48
CA GLN A 121 -1.25 15.93 -58.26
C GLN A 121 -2.10 16.45 -57.07
N GLN A 122 -2.37 17.76 -57.01
CA GLN A 122 -3.24 18.33 -56.01
C GLN A 122 -4.66 17.73 -56.04
N ARG A 123 -5.25 17.55 -57.24
CA ARG A 123 -6.56 16.90 -57.36
C ARG A 123 -6.51 15.44 -56.90
N GLN A 124 -5.46 14.70 -57.26
CA GLN A 124 -5.27 13.30 -56.82
C GLN A 124 -5.25 13.24 -55.28
N TRP A 125 -4.45 14.11 -54.63
CA TRP A 125 -4.33 14.17 -53.18
C TRP A 125 -5.66 14.54 -52.52
N GLN A 126 -6.36 15.58 -53.02
CA GLN A 126 -7.66 16.01 -52.51
C GLN A 126 -8.74 14.93 -52.59
N GLN A 127 -8.69 14.04 -53.58
CA GLN A 127 -9.65 12.95 -53.72
C GLN A 127 -9.33 11.75 -52.87
N ALA A 128 -8.05 11.43 -52.65
CA ALA A 128 -7.64 10.21 -51.99
C ALA A 128 -7.30 10.38 -50.50
N ARG A 129 -6.59 11.45 -50.13
CA ARG A 129 -6.01 11.58 -48.78
C ARG A 129 -7.01 11.94 -47.66
N PRO A 130 -7.98 12.90 -47.88
CA PRO A 130 -8.95 13.25 -46.86
C PRO A 130 -9.84 12.08 -46.39
N PRO A 131 -10.40 11.22 -47.29
CA PRO A 131 -11.17 10.05 -46.87
C PRO A 131 -10.36 9.09 -45.99
N ILE A 132 -9.06 8.87 -46.32
CA ILE A 132 -8.19 8.03 -45.48
C ILE A 132 -8.00 8.65 -44.10
N GLN A 133 -7.84 9.97 -44.03
CA GLN A 133 -7.71 10.68 -42.79
C GLN A 133 -8.98 10.55 -41.93
N GLU A 134 -10.16 10.75 -42.50
CA GLU A 134 -11.45 10.75 -41.79
C GLU A 134 -11.89 9.35 -41.37
N ASP A 135 -11.83 8.37 -42.30
CA ASP A 135 -12.37 7.04 -42.12
C ASP A 135 -11.46 6.11 -41.32
N TYR A 136 -10.15 6.39 -41.26
CA TYR A 136 -9.16 5.53 -40.61
C TYR A 136 -8.35 6.27 -39.55
N VAL A 137 -7.58 7.31 -39.91
CA VAL A 137 -6.60 7.92 -39.02
C VAL A 137 -7.26 8.66 -37.86
N ASN A 138 -8.30 9.45 -38.15
CA ASN A 138 -9.03 10.15 -37.09
C ASN A 138 -9.79 9.19 -36.13
N ARG A 139 -10.07 7.95 -36.59
CA ARG A 139 -10.75 6.94 -35.79
C ARG A 139 -9.80 6.08 -34.96
N LEU A 140 -8.50 6.27 -35.08
CA LEU A 140 -7.55 5.66 -34.15
C LEU A 140 -7.85 6.13 -32.74
N SER A 141 -7.83 5.22 -31.77
CA SER A 141 -8.24 5.50 -30.40
C SER A 141 -7.52 6.71 -29.76
N ALA A 142 -6.23 6.84 -30.04
CA ALA A 142 -5.43 7.97 -29.57
C ALA A 142 -5.88 9.30 -30.16
N ASN A 143 -6.34 9.32 -31.42
CA ASN A 143 -6.82 10.54 -32.09
C ASN A 143 -8.24 10.91 -31.69
N GLU A 144 -9.09 9.91 -31.42
CA GLU A 144 -10.50 10.12 -31.07
C GLU A 144 -10.69 10.45 -29.57
N LEU A 145 -9.99 9.75 -28.68
CA LEU A 145 -10.19 9.82 -27.23
C LEU A 145 -8.96 10.33 -26.46
N GLY A 146 -7.80 10.47 -27.11
CA GLY A 146 -6.60 11.07 -26.50
C GLY A 146 -6.71 12.57 -26.34
N LEU A 147 -5.95 13.13 -25.44
CA LEU A 147 -5.90 14.57 -25.19
C LEU A 147 -4.94 15.24 -26.15
N VAL A 148 -5.45 16.01 -27.08
CA VAL A 148 -4.66 16.78 -28.06
C VAL A 148 -4.54 18.23 -27.57
N PRO A 149 -3.32 18.73 -27.21
CA PRO A 149 -3.14 20.09 -26.68
C PRO A 149 -3.65 21.21 -27.60
N ALA A 150 -3.50 21.05 -28.92
CA ALA A 150 -3.96 22.00 -29.91
C ALA A 150 -5.49 22.03 -30.10
N ASP A 151 -6.19 21.00 -29.60
CA ASP A 151 -7.64 20.81 -29.79
C ASP A 151 -8.25 20.22 -28.50
N LEU A 152 -8.22 21.01 -27.43
CA LEU A 152 -8.68 20.62 -26.11
C LEU A 152 -10.20 20.41 -26.08
N SER A 153 -10.61 19.23 -25.62
CA SER A 153 -12.01 18.90 -25.37
C SER A 153 -12.22 18.44 -23.93
N LEU A 154 -13.35 18.82 -23.32
CA LEU A 154 -13.63 18.44 -21.92
C LEU A 154 -13.70 16.94 -21.71
N TYR A 155 -14.24 16.18 -22.69
CA TYR A 155 -14.32 14.73 -22.55
C TYR A 155 -12.94 14.07 -22.65
N THR A 156 -12.03 14.61 -23.47
CA THR A 156 -10.68 14.07 -23.63
C THR A 156 -9.82 14.24 -22.38
N LEU A 157 -10.12 15.22 -21.50
CA LEU A 157 -9.51 15.33 -20.17
C LEU A 157 -9.75 14.11 -19.28
N ILE A 158 -10.79 13.33 -19.60
CA ILE A 158 -11.13 12.10 -18.84
C ILE A 158 -10.74 10.85 -19.63
N THR A 159 -11.06 10.79 -20.94
CA THR A 159 -10.91 9.57 -21.72
C THR A 159 -9.45 9.18 -21.95
N TYR A 160 -8.54 10.14 -22.13
CA TYR A 160 -7.12 9.88 -22.34
C TYR A 160 -6.47 9.07 -21.22
N GLN A 161 -7.01 9.18 -19.99
CA GLN A 161 -6.52 8.48 -18.79
C GLN A 161 -6.66 6.94 -18.89
N PHE A 162 -7.48 6.45 -19.79
CA PHE A 162 -7.76 5.02 -19.96
C PHE A 162 -7.08 4.41 -21.19
N LEU A 163 -6.48 5.22 -22.05
CA LEU A 163 -5.77 4.78 -23.24
C LEU A 163 -4.29 4.48 -22.93
N HIS A 164 -3.69 3.58 -23.71
CA HIS A 164 -2.28 3.23 -23.52
C HIS A 164 -1.57 3.02 -24.85
N GLY A 165 -0.33 3.50 -24.95
CA GLY A 165 0.48 3.44 -26.16
C GLY A 165 1.08 2.05 -26.46
N GLY A 166 0.84 1.04 -25.63
CA GLY A 166 1.34 -0.33 -25.83
C GLY A 166 1.34 -1.14 -24.53
N TRP A 167 1.65 -2.43 -24.64
CA TRP A 167 1.65 -3.37 -23.51
C TRP A 167 2.54 -2.93 -22.33
N GLY A 168 3.77 -2.48 -22.61
CA GLY A 168 4.69 -2.03 -21.57
C GLY A 168 4.14 -0.83 -20.80
N HIS A 169 3.52 0.13 -21.52
CA HIS A 169 2.88 1.30 -20.93
C HIS A 169 1.66 0.92 -20.07
N LEU A 170 0.81 0.02 -20.57
CA LEU A 170 -0.34 -0.49 -19.81
C LEU A 170 0.10 -1.21 -18.54
N ILE A 171 1.00 -2.20 -18.66
CA ILE A 171 1.45 -3.00 -17.52
C ILE A 171 2.11 -2.10 -16.46
N GLY A 172 2.98 -1.18 -16.89
CA GLY A 172 3.60 -0.21 -15.97
C GLY A 172 2.55 0.61 -15.20
N ASN A 173 1.56 1.17 -15.90
CA ASN A 173 0.49 1.91 -15.25
C ASN A 173 -0.36 1.04 -14.31
N LEU A 174 -0.71 -0.19 -14.70
CA LEU A 174 -1.48 -1.10 -13.84
C LEU A 174 -0.73 -1.45 -12.55
N VAL A 175 0.58 -1.71 -12.63
CA VAL A 175 1.41 -1.99 -11.45
C VAL A 175 1.43 -0.79 -10.50
N PHE A 176 1.69 0.41 -11.00
CA PHE A 176 1.71 1.60 -10.16
C PHE A 176 0.33 1.96 -9.62
N LEU A 177 -0.71 1.82 -10.43
CA LEU A 177 -2.09 2.05 -10.00
C LEU A 177 -2.49 1.09 -8.88
N PHE A 178 -2.09 -0.18 -8.96
CA PHE A 178 -2.32 -1.15 -7.90
C PHE A 178 -1.60 -0.78 -6.61
N LEU A 179 -0.29 -0.51 -6.68
CA LEU A 179 0.54 -0.23 -5.50
C LEU A 179 0.13 1.05 -4.75
N LEU A 180 -0.21 2.10 -5.48
CA LEU A 180 -0.55 3.40 -4.91
C LEU A 180 -2.06 3.55 -4.66
N GLY A 181 -2.87 3.10 -5.64
CA GLY A 181 -4.32 3.24 -5.60
C GLY A 181 -4.93 2.53 -4.40
N PHE A 182 -4.49 1.30 -4.13
CA PHE A 182 -4.93 0.53 -2.96
C PHE A 182 -4.79 1.32 -1.66
N THR A 183 -3.63 1.94 -1.44
CA THR A 183 -3.36 2.68 -0.20
C THR A 183 -4.19 3.96 -0.10
N VAL A 184 -4.29 4.72 -1.20
CA VAL A 184 -5.04 5.98 -1.24
C VAL A 184 -6.55 5.71 -1.15
N GLU A 185 -7.07 4.68 -1.81
CA GLU A 185 -8.48 4.27 -1.70
C GLU A 185 -8.85 3.86 -0.28
N LYS A 186 -7.98 3.09 0.40
CA LYS A 186 -8.17 2.70 1.79
C LYS A 186 -8.19 3.93 2.73
N ALA A 187 -7.36 4.92 2.45
CA ALA A 187 -7.26 6.13 3.26
C ALA A 187 -8.52 7.00 3.18
N MET A 188 -9.06 7.24 1.97
CA MET A 188 -10.12 8.23 1.76
C MET A 188 -11.49 7.66 1.37
N GLY A 189 -11.54 6.35 1.12
CA GLY A 189 -12.75 5.65 0.67
C GLY A 189 -12.99 5.75 -0.84
N PRO A 190 -13.82 4.83 -1.39
CA PRO A 190 -13.93 4.59 -2.84
C PRO A 190 -14.41 5.80 -3.65
N GLY A 191 -15.45 6.49 -3.20
CA GLY A 191 -16.05 7.59 -3.97
C GLY A 191 -15.13 8.81 -4.10
N ARG A 192 -14.46 9.22 -3.00
CA ARG A 192 -13.51 10.33 -3.02
C ARG A 192 -12.25 9.97 -3.79
N TYR A 193 -11.80 8.73 -3.67
CA TYR A 193 -10.68 8.21 -4.43
C TYR A 193 -10.93 8.30 -5.95
N LEU A 194 -12.09 7.84 -6.43
CA LEU A 194 -12.44 7.94 -7.86
C LEU A 194 -12.46 9.38 -8.34
N LEU A 195 -13.13 10.26 -7.60
CA LEU A 195 -13.17 11.68 -7.93
C LEU A 195 -11.77 12.31 -7.99
N ALA A 196 -10.94 12.01 -6.98
CA ALA A 196 -9.58 12.50 -6.91
C ALA A 196 -8.69 11.98 -8.06
N TYR A 197 -8.81 10.69 -8.41
CA TYR A 197 -8.11 10.10 -9.54
C TYR A 197 -8.42 10.84 -10.85
N LEU A 198 -9.72 11.02 -11.15
CA LEU A 198 -10.16 11.68 -12.38
C LEU A 198 -9.78 13.17 -12.42
N LEU A 199 -9.90 13.87 -11.29
CA LEU A 199 -9.49 15.28 -11.18
C LEU A 199 -7.97 15.45 -11.34
N CYS A 200 -7.16 14.60 -10.71
CA CYS A 200 -5.71 14.65 -10.87
C CYS A 200 -5.30 14.42 -12.33
N GLY A 201 -5.94 13.46 -13.01
CA GLY A 201 -5.72 13.25 -14.43
C GLY A 201 -6.12 14.47 -15.27
N ALA A 202 -7.29 15.03 -15.04
CA ALA A 202 -7.73 16.22 -15.77
C ALA A 202 -6.76 17.42 -15.57
N LEU A 203 -6.35 17.69 -14.33
CA LEU A 203 -5.38 18.75 -14.03
C LEU A 203 -4.00 18.45 -14.63
N SER A 204 -3.54 17.19 -14.57
CA SER A 204 -2.32 16.72 -15.23
C SER A 204 -2.34 17.01 -16.74
N GLY A 205 -3.44 16.64 -17.40
CA GLY A 205 -3.63 16.89 -18.83
C GLY A 205 -3.65 18.40 -19.18
N LEU A 206 -4.26 19.23 -18.35
CA LEU A 206 -4.23 20.69 -18.53
C LEU A 206 -2.82 21.27 -18.38
N VAL A 207 -2.06 20.81 -17.37
CA VAL A 207 -0.65 21.23 -17.21
C VAL A 207 0.17 20.81 -18.44
N TYR A 208 0.06 19.56 -18.87
CA TYR A 208 0.73 19.09 -20.09
C TYR A 208 0.37 19.97 -21.29
N SER A 209 -0.91 20.26 -21.50
CA SER A 209 -1.38 21.07 -22.63
C SER A 209 -0.84 22.49 -22.59
N ALA A 210 -0.63 23.06 -21.40
CA ALA A 210 -0.02 24.39 -21.26
C ALA A 210 1.45 24.41 -21.69
N PHE A 211 2.20 23.33 -21.42
CA PHE A 211 3.61 23.20 -21.83
C PHE A 211 3.77 22.77 -23.30
N ALA A 212 2.82 22.00 -23.82
CA ALA A 212 2.80 21.50 -25.19
C ALA A 212 1.80 22.26 -26.07
N ALA A 213 1.53 23.55 -25.79
CA ALA A 213 0.54 24.34 -26.49
C ALA A 213 0.78 24.30 -28.01
N GLY A 214 -0.26 23.96 -28.79
CA GLY A 214 -0.16 23.79 -30.22
C GLY A 214 0.30 22.41 -30.71
N SER A 215 0.73 21.52 -29.84
CA SER A 215 1.05 20.13 -30.20
C SER A 215 -0.21 19.39 -30.66
N LYS A 216 -0.08 18.65 -31.77
CA LYS A 216 -1.15 17.80 -32.31
C LYS A 216 -0.95 16.32 -31.93
N MET A 217 0.10 16.00 -31.20
CA MET A 217 0.32 14.66 -30.66
C MET A 217 -0.64 14.39 -29.50
N PRO A 218 -1.42 13.32 -29.56
CA PRO A 218 -2.34 12.97 -28.48
C PRO A 218 -1.60 12.44 -27.25
N LEU A 219 -1.90 12.99 -26.08
CA LEU A 219 -1.53 12.42 -24.81
C LEU A 219 -2.44 11.23 -24.48
N VAL A 220 -1.86 10.11 -24.04
CA VAL A 220 -2.57 8.92 -23.60
C VAL A 220 -1.89 8.34 -22.35
N GLY A 221 -2.68 7.81 -21.44
CA GLY A 221 -2.18 7.06 -20.27
C GLY A 221 -2.74 7.51 -18.92
N ALA A 222 -2.84 6.55 -18.01
CA ALA A 222 -3.25 6.75 -16.62
C ALA A 222 -2.17 7.45 -15.76
N SER A 223 -0.96 7.61 -16.27
CA SER A 223 0.23 7.99 -15.50
C SER A 223 0.12 9.37 -14.84
N GLY A 224 -0.58 10.33 -15.46
CA GLY A 224 -0.86 11.63 -14.86
C GLY A 224 -1.74 11.53 -13.60
N SER A 225 -2.79 10.72 -13.65
CA SER A 225 -3.64 10.41 -12.49
C SER A 225 -2.86 9.65 -11.41
N ILE A 226 -2.05 8.68 -11.79
CA ILE A 226 -1.20 7.89 -10.87
C ILE A 226 -0.18 8.80 -10.18
N SER A 227 0.45 9.73 -10.91
CA SER A 227 1.31 10.76 -10.32
C SER A 227 0.53 11.61 -9.31
N GLY A 228 -0.74 11.92 -9.60
CA GLY A 228 -1.63 12.55 -8.64
C GLY A 228 -1.84 11.74 -7.37
N LEU A 229 -2.03 10.42 -7.49
CA LEU A 229 -2.12 9.52 -6.33
C LEU A 229 -0.80 9.49 -5.53
N MET A 230 0.36 9.55 -6.20
CA MET A 230 1.66 9.70 -5.52
C MET A 230 1.74 11.00 -4.71
N GLY A 231 1.35 12.12 -5.32
CA GLY A 231 1.27 13.42 -4.65
C GLY A 231 0.33 13.41 -3.45
N MET A 232 -0.86 12.82 -3.60
CA MET A 232 -1.82 12.64 -2.51
C MET A 232 -1.26 11.77 -1.38
N TYR A 233 -0.65 10.64 -1.73
CA TYR A 233 -0.05 9.72 -0.78
C TYR A 233 0.92 10.44 0.15
N VAL A 234 1.91 11.15 -0.42
CA VAL A 234 2.91 11.85 0.39
C VAL A 234 2.33 13.02 1.19
N ALA A 235 1.29 13.69 0.69
CA ALA A 235 0.60 14.76 1.42
C ALA A 235 -0.25 14.22 2.57
N ILE A 236 -0.89 13.05 2.42
CA ILE A 236 -1.65 12.37 3.47
C ILE A 236 -0.73 11.97 4.63
N TYR A 237 0.38 11.32 4.34
CA TYR A 237 1.36 10.94 5.38
C TYR A 237 2.13 12.14 5.94
N GLY A 238 2.38 13.18 5.11
CA GLY A 238 3.05 14.39 5.55
C GLY A 238 4.47 14.14 6.04
N THR A 239 4.75 14.56 7.26
CA THR A 239 6.08 14.41 7.89
C THR A 239 6.31 13.04 8.55
N GLN A 240 5.33 12.14 8.51
CA GLN A 240 5.52 10.79 9.04
C GLN A 240 6.57 10.03 8.26
N ARG A 241 7.42 9.30 8.99
CA ARG A 241 8.46 8.45 8.39
C ARG A 241 7.83 7.13 7.97
N ILE A 242 7.77 6.91 6.66
CA ILE A 242 7.27 5.69 6.04
C ILE A 242 8.41 4.90 5.39
N ARG A 243 8.17 3.61 5.18
CA ARG A 243 9.11 2.73 4.51
C ARG A 243 8.93 2.85 2.99
N PHE A 244 10.04 3.05 2.28
CA PHE A 244 10.09 3.06 0.82
C PHE A 244 10.97 1.94 0.34
N PHE A 245 10.54 1.28 -0.72
CA PHE A 245 11.37 0.40 -1.52
C PHE A 245 12.05 1.23 -2.61
N TYR A 246 13.36 1.07 -2.78
CA TYR A 246 14.07 1.65 -3.91
C TYR A 246 14.74 0.59 -4.77
N PHE A 247 14.82 0.89 -6.06
CA PHE A 247 15.50 0.07 -7.06
C PHE A 247 16.31 1.00 -7.98
N VAL A 248 17.62 0.82 -8.00
CA VAL A 248 18.55 1.60 -8.82
C VAL A 248 19.53 0.65 -9.49
N GLY A 249 19.33 0.36 -10.76
CA GLY A 249 20.12 -0.63 -11.50
C GLY A 249 19.96 -2.03 -10.92
N VAL A 250 20.99 -2.54 -10.23
CA VAL A 250 20.98 -3.85 -9.57
C VAL A 250 20.82 -3.76 -8.05
N TYR A 251 20.83 -2.55 -7.50
CA TYR A 251 20.70 -2.32 -6.07
C TYR A 251 19.26 -2.06 -5.69
N PHE A 252 18.75 -2.79 -4.72
CA PHE A 252 17.43 -2.59 -4.15
C PHE A 252 17.45 -2.84 -2.65
N ASP A 253 16.73 -2.00 -1.90
CA ASP A 253 16.58 -2.11 -0.45
C ASP A 253 15.41 -1.23 0.01
N TYR A 254 15.21 -1.17 1.30
CA TYR A 254 14.22 -0.33 1.94
C TYR A 254 14.90 0.78 2.74
N PHE A 255 14.31 1.97 2.71
CA PHE A 255 14.72 3.08 3.58
C PHE A 255 13.49 3.76 4.18
N ARG A 256 13.69 4.47 5.29
CA ARG A 256 12.62 5.25 5.94
C ARG A 256 12.91 6.74 5.81
N ALA A 257 11.96 7.49 5.27
CA ALA A 257 12.02 8.94 5.15
C ALA A 257 10.65 9.57 5.46
N PRO A 258 10.61 10.87 5.81
CA PRO A 258 9.37 11.61 5.83
C PRO A 258 8.71 11.55 4.45
N ALA A 259 7.43 11.15 4.38
CA ALA A 259 6.74 10.95 3.11
C ALA A 259 6.82 12.21 2.22
N LEU A 260 6.51 13.36 2.78
CA LEU A 260 6.47 14.63 2.06
C LEU A 260 7.83 15.05 1.47
N ALA A 261 8.95 14.58 2.02
CA ALA A 261 10.29 14.87 1.50
C ALA A 261 10.55 14.30 0.09
N LEU A 262 9.78 13.28 -0.32
CA LEU A 262 9.91 12.69 -1.65
C LEU A 262 9.21 13.47 -2.75
N LEU A 263 8.22 14.30 -2.41
CA LEU A 263 7.52 15.11 -3.41
C LEU A 263 8.48 16.01 -4.21
N PRO A 264 9.37 16.81 -3.58
CA PRO A 264 10.34 17.60 -4.32
C PRO A 264 11.34 16.74 -5.10
N VAL A 265 11.70 15.55 -4.61
CA VAL A 265 12.62 14.64 -5.32
C VAL A 265 11.98 14.11 -6.61
N TRP A 266 10.73 13.64 -6.54
CA TRP A 266 10.00 13.19 -7.74
C TRP A 266 9.74 14.33 -8.72
N LEU A 267 9.32 15.50 -8.22
CA LEU A 267 9.09 16.67 -9.07
C LEU A 267 10.38 17.14 -9.77
N ALA A 268 11.48 17.20 -9.02
CA ALA A 268 12.78 17.58 -9.60
C ALA A 268 13.23 16.56 -10.67
N LYS A 269 12.95 15.27 -10.47
CA LYS A 269 13.23 14.24 -11.48
C LYS A 269 12.43 14.48 -12.75
N GLU A 270 11.10 14.71 -12.67
CA GLU A 270 10.27 14.93 -13.85
C GLU A 270 10.69 16.20 -14.61
N ILE A 271 11.06 17.27 -13.89
CA ILE A 271 11.58 18.51 -14.49
C ILE A 271 12.95 18.27 -15.13
N TYR A 272 13.84 17.54 -14.47
CA TYR A 272 15.15 17.19 -15.03
C TYR A 272 15.00 16.35 -16.33
N ASP A 273 14.17 15.31 -16.29
CA ASP A 273 13.95 14.44 -17.45
C ASP A 273 13.29 15.22 -18.62
N TYR A 274 12.42 16.16 -18.34
CA TYR A 274 11.84 17.03 -19.36
C TYR A 274 12.91 17.83 -20.15
N TRP A 275 13.96 18.28 -19.46
CA TRP A 275 15.01 19.07 -20.10
C TRP A 275 16.15 18.23 -20.70
N PHE A 276 16.40 17.05 -20.16
CA PHE A 276 17.66 16.32 -20.46
C PHE A 276 17.45 14.90 -21.01
N ALA A 277 16.26 14.30 -20.94
CA ALA A 277 16.06 12.91 -21.37
C ALA A 277 15.85 12.75 -22.87
N GLY A 278 15.72 13.83 -23.65
CA GLY A 278 15.45 13.79 -25.08
C GLY A 278 14.06 13.28 -25.43
N ALA A 279 13.85 12.89 -26.68
CA ALA A 279 12.56 12.45 -27.23
C ALA A 279 12.19 11.01 -26.78
N THR A 280 11.85 10.86 -25.52
CA THR A 280 11.50 9.54 -24.92
C THR A 280 10.03 9.16 -25.12
N GLY A 281 9.18 10.05 -25.65
CA GLY A 281 7.73 9.87 -25.74
C GLY A 281 7.03 9.88 -24.35
N ILE A 282 7.72 10.24 -23.27
CA ILE A 282 7.17 10.34 -21.93
C ILE A 282 6.70 11.77 -21.64
N ALA A 283 5.48 11.91 -21.16
CA ALA A 283 4.88 13.21 -20.87
C ALA A 283 5.27 13.70 -19.44
N TYR A 284 6.51 14.08 -19.25
CA TYR A 284 7.06 14.48 -17.95
C TYR A 284 6.27 15.61 -17.29
N MET A 285 5.80 16.60 -18.05
CA MET A 285 4.99 17.70 -17.51
C MET A 285 3.59 17.24 -17.08
N ALA A 286 3.04 16.18 -17.69
CA ALA A 286 1.82 15.56 -17.18
C ALA A 286 2.05 14.92 -15.82
N HIS A 287 3.17 14.20 -15.63
CA HIS A 287 3.53 13.61 -14.35
C HIS A 287 3.75 14.68 -13.26
N ALA A 288 4.53 15.73 -13.58
CA ALA A 288 4.74 16.86 -12.67
C ALA A 288 3.43 17.54 -12.28
N GLY A 289 2.57 17.79 -13.27
CA GLY A 289 1.22 18.35 -13.06
C GLY A 289 0.37 17.47 -12.15
N GLY A 290 0.39 16.15 -12.35
CA GLY A 290 -0.29 15.18 -11.51
C GLY A 290 0.20 15.22 -10.06
N LEU A 291 1.53 15.14 -9.84
CA LEU A 291 2.14 15.23 -8.51
C LEU A 291 1.70 16.48 -7.74
N VAL A 292 1.77 17.63 -8.39
CA VAL A 292 1.37 18.93 -7.79
C VAL A 292 -0.12 18.97 -7.53
N ALA A 293 -0.95 18.50 -8.48
CA ALA A 293 -2.40 18.46 -8.33
C ALA A 293 -2.82 17.59 -7.15
N GLY A 294 -2.28 16.38 -7.04
CA GLY A 294 -2.60 15.46 -5.96
C GLY A 294 -2.19 15.98 -4.58
N ALA A 295 -0.97 16.45 -4.45
CA ALA A 295 -0.50 17.06 -3.20
C ALA A 295 -1.30 18.31 -2.85
N GLY A 296 -1.55 19.19 -3.85
CA GLY A 296 -2.31 20.42 -3.69
C GLY A 296 -3.74 20.17 -3.24
N LEU A 297 -4.44 19.19 -3.80
CA LEU A 297 -5.80 18.83 -3.37
C LEU A 297 -5.85 18.45 -1.88
N VAL A 298 -4.90 17.65 -1.39
CA VAL A 298 -4.85 17.26 0.02
C VAL A 298 -4.49 18.45 0.91
N LEU A 299 -3.54 19.28 0.51
CA LEU A 299 -3.10 20.44 1.30
C LEU A 299 -4.17 21.55 1.37
N LEU A 300 -4.88 21.79 0.27
CA LEU A 300 -5.90 22.85 0.18
C LEU A 300 -7.24 22.46 0.82
N LEU A 301 -7.71 21.25 0.55
CA LEU A 301 -8.99 20.76 1.07
C LEU A 301 -8.88 20.19 2.49
N GLY A 302 -7.68 19.81 2.90
CA GLY A 302 -7.39 19.23 4.20
C GLY A 302 -7.75 17.76 4.32
N LYS A 303 -7.09 17.06 5.26
CA LYS A 303 -7.32 15.63 5.54
C LYS A 303 -8.75 15.33 5.99
N SER A 304 -9.42 16.30 6.61
CA SER A 304 -10.81 16.18 7.08
C SER A 304 -11.80 16.06 5.93
N TRP A 305 -11.61 16.80 4.82
CA TRP A 305 -12.46 16.67 3.64
C TRP A 305 -12.36 15.28 3.02
N PHE A 306 -11.16 14.72 2.97
CA PHE A 306 -10.92 13.36 2.50
C PHE A 306 -11.35 12.29 3.51
N GLN A 307 -11.75 12.69 4.75
CA GLN A 307 -12.09 11.79 5.86
C GLN A 307 -11.02 10.71 6.06
N VAL A 308 -9.75 11.11 5.97
CA VAL A 308 -8.63 10.20 6.24
C VAL A 308 -8.77 9.65 7.65
N ARG A 309 -8.86 8.34 7.78
CA ARG A 309 -9.07 7.67 9.06
C ARG A 309 -7.82 7.81 9.92
N GLU A 310 -7.98 8.17 11.18
CA GLU A 310 -6.84 8.26 12.12
C GLU A 310 -6.12 6.90 12.26
N THR A 311 -6.90 5.80 12.24
CA THR A 311 -6.38 4.42 12.25
C THR A 311 -5.51 4.09 11.04
N PHE A 312 -5.56 4.89 9.96
CA PHE A 312 -4.70 4.71 8.79
C PHE A 312 -3.21 4.95 9.13
N PHE A 313 -2.94 5.77 10.13
CA PHE A 313 -1.59 6.10 10.58
C PHE A 313 -1.10 5.21 11.74
N GLU A 314 -1.97 4.35 12.26
CA GLU A 314 -1.54 3.39 13.27
C GLU A 314 -0.58 2.38 12.65
N PRO A 315 0.55 2.08 13.31
CA PRO A 315 1.46 1.04 12.87
C PRO A 315 0.69 -0.27 12.69
N GLU A 316 0.90 -0.97 11.59
CA GLU A 316 0.31 -2.28 11.39
C GLU A 316 0.71 -3.24 12.51
N GLN A 317 -0.09 -4.28 12.74
CA GLN A 317 0.16 -5.27 13.77
C GLN A 317 1.55 -5.90 13.61
N GLU A 318 2.01 -6.10 12.38
CA GLU A 318 3.35 -6.60 12.08
C GLU A 318 4.46 -5.66 12.59
N GLU A 319 4.31 -4.34 12.43
CA GLU A 319 5.31 -3.37 12.91
C GLU A 319 5.30 -3.28 14.44
N LYS A 320 4.11 -3.39 15.07
CA LYS A 320 3.99 -3.51 16.52
C LYS A 320 4.64 -4.79 17.01
N ASP A 321 4.44 -5.91 16.30
CA ASP A 321 5.03 -7.20 16.61
C ASP A 321 6.55 -7.22 16.35
N GLU A 322 7.07 -6.56 15.31
CA GLU A 322 8.51 -6.40 15.08
C GLU A 322 9.18 -5.58 16.19
N ARG A 323 8.57 -4.46 16.58
CA ARG A 323 9.09 -3.63 17.69
C ARG A 323 9.06 -4.38 19.02
N PHE A 324 7.98 -5.12 19.27
CA PHE A 324 7.90 -6.00 20.42
C PHE A 324 8.99 -7.06 20.39
N THR A 325 9.17 -7.76 19.26
CA THR A 325 10.16 -8.82 19.10
C THR A 325 11.59 -8.30 19.30
N ALA A 326 11.92 -7.13 18.76
CA ALA A 326 13.23 -6.52 18.96
C ALA A 326 13.49 -6.15 20.42
N ALA A 327 12.53 -5.51 21.09
CA ALA A 327 12.64 -5.14 22.48
C ALA A 327 12.67 -6.38 23.41
N TYR A 328 11.88 -7.39 23.10
CA TYR A 328 11.88 -8.68 23.81
C TYR A 328 13.23 -9.40 23.65
N ALA A 329 13.79 -9.45 22.44
CA ALA A 329 15.12 -10.01 22.20
C ALA A 329 16.22 -9.27 22.98
N GLN A 330 16.11 -7.95 23.11
CA GLN A 330 17.02 -7.15 23.92
C GLN A 330 16.92 -7.52 25.41
N ALA A 331 15.70 -7.66 25.94
CA ALA A 331 15.47 -8.08 27.33
C ALA A 331 16.03 -9.49 27.58
N MET A 332 15.78 -10.42 26.64
CA MET A 332 16.34 -11.77 26.71
C MET A 332 17.88 -11.80 26.62
N SER A 333 18.47 -10.91 25.82
CA SER A 333 19.94 -10.76 25.78
C SER A 333 20.52 -10.27 27.11
N SER A 334 19.83 -9.33 27.79
CA SER A 334 20.23 -8.87 29.12
C SER A 334 20.11 -10.01 30.15
N LEU A 335 19.04 -10.78 30.07
CA LEU A 335 18.85 -11.98 30.90
C LEU A 335 19.95 -13.02 30.68
N GLY A 336 20.31 -13.28 29.41
CA GLY A 336 21.40 -14.22 29.04
C GLY A 336 22.78 -13.77 29.53
N ARG A 337 23.00 -12.46 29.66
CA ARG A 337 24.22 -11.88 30.25
C ARG A 337 24.18 -11.83 31.80
N MET A 338 23.13 -12.37 32.42
CA MET A 338 22.88 -12.34 33.87
C MET A 338 22.71 -10.91 34.44
N ASP A 339 22.41 -9.93 33.61
CA ASP A 339 22.05 -8.58 34.08
C ASP A 339 20.57 -8.51 34.43
N PHE A 340 20.24 -9.11 35.57
CA PHE A 340 18.86 -9.31 36.01
C PHE A 340 18.11 -8.01 36.29
N GLU A 341 18.81 -6.97 36.76
CA GLU A 341 18.17 -5.67 37.02
C GLU A 341 17.80 -4.96 35.73
N LEU A 342 18.68 -5.01 34.71
CA LEU A 342 18.39 -4.42 33.40
C LEU A 342 17.29 -5.23 32.70
N ALA A 343 17.35 -6.56 32.71
CA ALA A 343 16.34 -7.44 32.14
C ALA A 343 14.97 -7.18 32.77
N ARG A 344 14.90 -7.04 34.11
CA ARG A 344 13.66 -6.72 34.83
C ARG A 344 13.04 -5.42 34.35
N ARG A 345 13.81 -4.33 34.30
CA ARG A 345 13.31 -3.03 33.81
C ARG A 345 12.82 -3.10 32.37
N GLN A 346 13.50 -3.84 31.50
CA GLN A 346 13.11 -4.01 30.12
C GLN A 346 11.80 -4.83 29.98
N PHE A 347 11.65 -5.92 30.75
CA PHE A 347 10.40 -6.68 30.78
C PHE A 347 9.24 -5.92 31.42
N GLU A 348 9.48 -5.10 32.46
CA GLU A 348 8.45 -4.21 33.03
C GLU A 348 7.94 -3.20 32.02
N ALA A 349 8.85 -2.52 31.30
CA ALA A 349 8.48 -1.57 30.25
C ALA A 349 7.71 -2.23 29.08
N LEU A 350 8.01 -3.50 28.78
CA LEU A 350 7.25 -4.29 27.82
C LEU A 350 5.88 -4.69 28.36
N TRP A 351 5.79 -5.10 29.62
CA TRP A 351 4.55 -5.50 30.28
C TRP A 351 3.55 -4.34 30.39
N GLU A 352 4.01 -3.15 30.72
CA GLU A 352 3.18 -1.94 30.75
C GLU A 352 2.51 -1.65 29.40
N ARG A 353 3.21 -1.96 28.28
CA ARG A 353 2.72 -1.71 26.92
C ARG A 353 1.93 -2.87 26.32
N HIS A 354 2.21 -4.09 26.77
CA HIS A 354 1.67 -5.34 26.24
C HIS A 354 1.22 -6.29 27.35
N PRO A 355 0.23 -5.90 28.19
CA PRO A 355 -0.23 -6.72 29.32
C PRO A 355 -0.97 -7.99 28.91
N ASP A 356 -1.29 -8.13 27.63
CA ASP A 356 -1.88 -9.31 27.02
C ASP A 356 -0.86 -10.43 26.73
N ARG A 357 0.44 -10.14 26.78
CA ARG A 357 1.50 -11.10 26.48
C ARG A 357 1.93 -11.86 27.74
N ALA A 358 1.27 -12.99 28.03
CA ALA A 358 1.50 -13.82 29.20
C ALA A 358 2.97 -14.16 29.46
N VAL A 359 3.78 -14.33 28.41
CA VAL A 359 5.21 -14.65 28.51
C VAL A 359 6.02 -13.61 29.28
N LEU A 360 5.62 -12.34 29.23
CA LEU A 360 6.31 -11.25 29.94
C LEU A 360 6.13 -11.39 31.45
N LEU A 361 4.91 -11.70 31.90
CA LEU A 361 4.62 -11.89 33.32
C LEU A 361 5.36 -13.12 33.86
N GLU A 362 5.49 -14.19 33.07
CA GLU A 362 6.29 -15.36 33.45
C GLU A 362 7.76 -14.98 33.68
N HIS A 363 8.37 -14.17 32.78
CA HIS A 363 9.75 -13.70 33.00
C HIS A 363 9.89 -12.80 34.23
N LEU A 364 8.94 -11.88 34.45
CA LEU A 364 8.93 -11.03 35.64
C LEU A 364 8.79 -11.84 36.93
N TYR A 365 7.94 -12.87 36.93
CA TYR A 365 7.82 -13.80 38.03
C TYR A 365 9.13 -14.56 38.30
N GLN A 366 9.79 -15.09 37.27
CA GLN A 366 11.06 -15.79 37.42
C GLN A 366 12.18 -14.88 37.97
N LEU A 367 12.22 -13.62 37.52
CA LEU A 367 13.16 -12.62 38.03
C LEU A 367 12.87 -12.25 39.48
N ALA A 368 11.61 -12.03 39.84
CA ALA A 368 11.20 -11.73 41.21
C ALA A 368 11.51 -12.89 42.18
N LYS A 369 11.43 -14.15 41.70
CA LYS A 369 11.76 -15.37 42.44
C LYS A 369 13.23 -15.45 42.88
N LEU A 370 14.14 -14.69 42.23
CA LEU A 370 15.55 -14.62 42.64
C LEU A 370 15.73 -13.86 43.97
N ARG A 371 14.74 -13.05 44.38
CA ARG A 371 14.73 -12.28 45.62
C ARG A 371 13.41 -12.49 46.38
N PRO A 372 13.21 -13.71 46.93
CA PRO A 372 11.93 -14.13 47.51
C PRO A 372 11.52 -13.39 48.77
N ASP A 373 12.44 -12.66 49.38
CA ASP A 373 12.26 -11.81 50.54
C ASP A 373 11.57 -10.47 50.23
N LEU A 374 11.53 -10.05 48.96
CA LEU A 374 10.94 -8.80 48.54
C LEU A 374 9.43 -8.89 48.31
N PRO A 375 8.66 -7.84 48.60
CA PRO A 375 7.20 -7.78 48.34
C PRO A 375 6.83 -8.02 46.87
N GLU A 376 7.75 -7.71 45.96
CA GLU A 376 7.56 -7.87 44.54
C GLU A 376 7.29 -9.34 44.15
N TYR A 377 7.98 -10.29 44.79
CA TYR A 377 7.76 -11.71 44.49
C TYR A 377 6.33 -12.14 44.81
N ARG A 378 5.77 -11.65 45.94
CA ARG A 378 4.36 -11.87 46.28
C ARG A 378 3.42 -11.25 45.23
N ALA A 379 3.68 -10.01 44.83
CA ALA A 379 2.86 -9.31 43.85
C ALA A 379 2.82 -10.02 42.52
N ARG A 380 3.98 -10.40 41.98
CA ARG A 380 4.08 -11.16 40.70
C ARG A 380 3.50 -12.57 40.79
N THR A 381 3.63 -13.22 41.94
CA THR A 381 2.98 -14.52 42.20
C THR A 381 1.46 -14.41 42.09
N ARG A 382 0.84 -13.45 42.76
CA ARG A 382 -0.61 -13.23 42.70
C ARG A 382 -1.10 -12.87 41.33
N GLU A 383 -0.36 -12.01 40.63
CA GLU A 383 -0.66 -11.60 39.26
C GLU A 383 -0.62 -12.78 38.31
N LEU A 384 0.42 -13.63 38.39
CA LEU A 384 0.54 -14.84 37.56
C LEU A 384 -0.52 -15.90 37.91
N MET A 385 -0.84 -16.10 39.19
CA MET A 385 -1.93 -16.99 39.61
C MET A 385 -3.28 -16.54 39.03
N ASN A 386 -3.58 -15.23 39.05
CA ASN A 386 -4.81 -14.70 38.48
C ASN A 386 -4.85 -14.88 36.96
N GLN A 387 -3.75 -14.63 36.27
CA GLN A 387 -3.64 -14.81 34.81
C GLN A 387 -3.79 -16.28 34.40
N THR A 388 -3.15 -17.21 35.10
CA THR A 388 -3.26 -18.64 34.83
C THR A 388 -4.66 -19.19 35.07
N LEU A 389 -5.35 -18.67 36.08
CA LEU A 389 -6.76 -19.00 36.32
C LEU A 389 -7.65 -18.49 35.18
N ALA A 390 -7.48 -17.25 34.74
CA ALA A 390 -8.22 -16.65 33.61
C ALA A 390 -7.94 -17.41 32.30
N SER A 391 -6.70 -17.89 32.08
CA SER A 391 -6.28 -18.65 30.91
C SER A 391 -6.63 -20.14 30.98
N ARG A 392 -7.36 -20.59 32.01
CA ARG A 392 -7.75 -21.99 32.24
C ARG A 392 -6.56 -22.94 32.36
N GLN A 393 -5.49 -22.51 33.00
CA GLN A 393 -4.28 -23.31 33.30
C GLN A 393 -4.12 -23.55 34.80
N PRO A 394 -5.01 -24.36 35.43
CA PRO A 394 -5.03 -24.55 36.88
C PRO A 394 -3.77 -25.27 37.39
N GLU A 395 -3.21 -26.18 36.61
CA GLU A 395 -1.98 -26.87 36.96
C GLU A 395 -0.83 -25.90 37.21
N ARG A 396 -0.67 -24.93 36.29
CA ARG A 396 0.35 -23.87 36.43
C ARG A 396 0.10 -22.98 37.65
N MET A 397 -1.16 -22.65 37.91
CA MET A 397 -1.54 -21.91 39.10
C MET A 397 -1.10 -22.61 40.39
N VAL A 398 -1.34 -23.94 40.49
CA VAL A 398 -0.97 -24.75 41.64
C VAL A 398 0.57 -24.84 41.79
N GLU A 399 1.29 -24.98 40.69
CA GLU A 399 2.76 -24.95 40.69
C GLU A 399 3.31 -23.65 41.23
N VAL A 400 2.84 -22.50 40.70
CA VAL A 400 3.26 -21.16 41.14
C VAL A 400 2.98 -20.96 42.63
N TRP A 401 1.80 -21.39 43.08
CA TRP A 401 1.42 -21.33 44.48
C TRP A 401 2.35 -22.20 45.37
N GLN A 402 2.65 -23.45 44.96
CA GLN A 402 3.57 -24.33 45.68
C GLN A 402 5.00 -23.80 45.75
N GLU A 403 5.49 -23.23 44.63
CA GLU A 403 6.80 -22.61 44.59
C GLU A 403 6.91 -21.45 45.58
N TYR A 404 5.85 -20.62 45.61
CA TYR A 404 5.80 -19.51 46.58
C TYR A 404 5.79 -19.96 47.99
N LEU A 405 5.02 -20.98 48.35
CA LEU A 405 5.00 -21.59 49.69
C LEU A 405 6.38 -22.14 50.14
N GLY A 406 7.15 -22.64 49.17
CA GLY A 406 8.49 -23.17 49.44
C GLY A 406 9.57 -22.11 49.65
N LYS A 407 9.42 -20.92 49.05
CA LYS A 407 10.47 -19.90 49.01
C LYS A 407 10.13 -18.56 49.69
N GLY A 408 8.88 -18.12 49.55
CA GLY A 408 8.49 -16.73 49.94
C GLY A 408 7.59 -16.60 51.16
N SER A 409 7.07 -17.72 51.69
CA SER A 409 5.97 -17.67 52.65
C SER A 409 6.32 -17.12 54.04
N ASN A 410 7.60 -17.06 54.38
CA ASN A 410 8.01 -16.70 55.77
C ASN A 410 7.92 -15.19 56.03
N ASN A 411 8.15 -14.35 55.01
CA ASN A 411 8.22 -12.89 55.19
C ASN A 411 6.97 -12.16 54.67
N THR A 412 6.27 -12.70 53.67
CA THR A 412 5.10 -12.08 53.08
C THR A 412 4.05 -13.16 52.70
N PRO A 413 3.17 -13.58 53.65
CA PRO A 413 2.19 -14.61 53.37
C PRO A 413 1.18 -14.17 52.31
N LEU A 414 0.70 -15.15 51.52
CA LEU A 414 -0.44 -14.96 50.65
C LEU A 414 -1.70 -14.72 51.47
N GLU A 415 -2.68 -14.06 50.86
CA GLU A 415 -3.96 -13.76 51.49
C GLU A 415 -4.88 -14.97 51.51
N ALA A 416 -5.87 -14.98 52.40
CA ALA A 416 -6.88 -16.02 52.51
C ALA A 416 -7.55 -16.32 51.16
N GLU A 417 -7.87 -15.26 50.43
CA GLU A 417 -8.51 -15.35 49.12
C GLU A 417 -7.64 -16.08 48.07
N ASP A 418 -6.33 -15.91 48.11
CA ASP A 418 -5.39 -16.58 47.20
C ASP A 418 -5.42 -18.11 47.43
N HIS A 419 -5.41 -18.53 48.69
CA HIS A 419 -5.54 -19.94 49.07
C HIS A 419 -6.90 -20.52 48.69
N ASN A 420 -7.97 -19.75 48.87
CA ASN A 420 -9.31 -20.14 48.48
C ASN A 420 -9.46 -20.34 46.98
N ARG A 421 -8.88 -19.45 46.16
CA ARG A 421 -8.86 -19.57 44.69
C ARG A 421 -8.14 -20.87 44.26
N VAL A 422 -7.02 -21.19 44.87
CA VAL A 422 -6.29 -22.44 44.59
C VAL A 422 -7.14 -23.67 44.95
N LEU A 423 -7.78 -23.65 46.12
CA LEU A 423 -8.66 -24.71 46.55
C LEU A 423 -9.79 -24.98 45.53
N PHE A 424 -10.47 -23.92 45.08
CA PHE A 424 -11.51 -24.04 44.07
C PHE A 424 -10.98 -24.58 42.73
N ALA A 425 -9.81 -24.11 42.30
CA ALA A 425 -9.17 -24.61 41.09
C ALA A 425 -8.84 -26.11 41.21
N CYS A 426 -8.29 -26.51 42.34
CA CYS A 426 -7.97 -27.92 42.61
C CYS A 426 -9.20 -28.85 42.64
N LEU A 427 -10.29 -28.38 43.27
CA LEU A 427 -11.55 -29.16 43.30
C LEU A 427 -12.16 -29.34 41.91
N ARG A 428 -12.08 -28.35 41.06
CA ARG A 428 -12.58 -28.43 39.68
C ARG A 428 -11.78 -29.38 38.79
N HIS A 429 -10.52 -29.61 39.11
CA HIS A 429 -9.59 -30.43 38.33
C HIS A 429 -9.19 -31.73 39.02
N ASP A 430 -9.96 -32.14 40.01
CA ASP A 430 -9.80 -33.44 40.74
C ASP A 430 -8.50 -33.59 41.53
N ASP A 431 -7.82 -32.50 41.87
CA ASP A 431 -6.60 -32.47 42.65
C ASP A 431 -6.90 -32.30 44.14
N LEU A 432 -7.46 -33.36 44.74
CA LEU A 432 -7.83 -33.33 46.16
C LEU A 432 -6.66 -33.11 47.11
N LYS A 433 -5.49 -33.61 46.75
CA LYS A 433 -4.29 -33.48 47.56
C LYS A 433 -3.88 -32.02 47.74
N ASN A 434 -3.87 -31.27 46.67
CA ASN A 434 -3.55 -29.82 46.72
C ASN A 434 -4.72 -29.00 47.23
N ALA A 435 -5.96 -29.44 47.03
CA ALA A 435 -7.15 -28.83 47.64
C ALA A 435 -7.06 -28.89 49.22
N GLU A 436 -6.71 -30.04 49.78
CA GLU A 436 -6.52 -30.21 51.22
C GLU A 436 -5.37 -29.33 51.75
N LYS A 437 -4.25 -29.23 50.99
CA LYS A 437 -3.14 -28.34 51.38
C LYS A 437 -3.55 -26.85 51.36
N ALA A 438 -4.32 -26.47 50.33
CA ALA A 438 -4.81 -25.08 50.20
C ALA A 438 -5.78 -24.76 51.34
N PHE A 439 -6.61 -25.71 51.73
CA PHE A 439 -7.49 -25.58 52.91
C PHE A 439 -6.74 -25.35 54.20
N GLU A 440 -5.68 -26.17 54.47
CA GLU A 440 -4.88 -25.99 55.68
C GLU A 440 -4.21 -24.59 55.75
N ARG A 441 -3.79 -24.04 54.62
CA ARG A 441 -3.25 -22.69 54.56
C ARG A 441 -4.33 -21.65 54.77
N LEU A 442 -5.51 -21.84 54.15
CA LEU A 442 -6.66 -20.98 54.33
C LEU A 442 -7.11 -20.94 55.81
N ARG A 443 -7.18 -22.10 56.44
CA ARG A 443 -7.53 -22.20 57.88
C ARG A 443 -6.56 -21.43 58.77
N GLY A 444 -5.28 -21.43 58.43
CA GLY A 444 -4.26 -20.67 59.16
C GLY A 444 -4.34 -19.16 58.97
N SER A 445 -5.11 -18.65 58.01
CA SER A 445 -5.28 -17.21 57.75
C SER A 445 -6.25 -16.49 58.66
N GLY A 446 -7.11 -17.24 59.37
CA GLY A 446 -8.10 -16.69 60.32
C GLY A 446 -9.40 -16.15 59.71
N ASP A 447 -9.61 -16.27 58.40
CA ASP A 447 -10.88 -15.89 57.76
C ASP A 447 -11.94 -17.00 57.93
N GLY A 448 -12.77 -16.85 58.97
CA GLY A 448 -13.79 -17.83 59.33
C GLY A 448 -14.86 -18.06 58.26
N THR A 449 -15.15 -17.06 57.43
CA THR A 449 -16.15 -17.13 56.36
C THR A 449 -15.67 -18.03 55.22
N LEU A 450 -14.48 -17.75 54.70
CA LEU A 450 -13.86 -18.54 53.63
C LEU A 450 -13.54 -19.97 54.10
N VAL A 451 -13.11 -20.14 55.36
CA VAL A 451 -12.88 -21.46 55.95
C VAL A 451 -14.15 -22.29 56.01
N SER A 452 -15.27 -21.70 56.42
CA SER A 452 -16.57 -22.39 56.49
C SER A 452 -17.08 -22.82 55.12
N GLU A 453 -16.94 -21.95 54.13
CA GLU A 453 -17.30 -22.27 52.72
C GLU A 453 -16.44 -23.41 52.19
N ALA A 454 -15.13 -23.34 52.37
CA ALA A 454 -14.19 -24.39 51.95
C ALA A 454 -14.46 -25.74 52.62
N CYS A 455 -14.82 -25.73 53.94
CA CYS A 455 -15.24 -26.94 54.65
C CYS A 455 -16.46 -27.62 54.02
N ARG A 456 -17.48 -26.83 53.66
CA ARG A 456 -18.70 -27.36 53.00
C ARG A 456 -18.34 -28.00 51.65
N LEU A 457 -17.60 -27.31 50.83
CA LEU A 457 -17.21 -27.80 49.52
C LEU A 457 -16.36 -29.10 49.56
N LEU A 458 -15.38 -29.14 50.46
CA LEU A 458 -14.59 -30.33 50.66
C LEU A 458 -15.42 -31.50 51.18
N ALA A 459 -16.32 -31.25 52.14
CA ALA A 459 -17.20 -32.26 52.69
C ALA A 459 -18.11 -32.84 51.56
N GLU A 460 -18.73 -31.99 50.73
CA GLU A 460 -19.53 -32.41 49.60
C GLU A 460 -18.75 -33.22 48.58
N GLU A 461 -17.51 -32.74 48.26
CA GLU A 461 -16.70 -33.40 47.25
C GLU A 461 -16.17 -34.77 47.70
N PHE A 462 -15.82 -34.92 48.99
CA PHE A 462 -15.46 -36.21 49.57
C PHE A 462 -16.68 -37.16 49.70
N GLU A 463 -17.90 -36.60 49.89
CA GLU A 463 -19.11 -37.40 49.94
C GLU A 463 -19.47 -37.98 48.57
N LYS A 464 -19.41 -37.17 47.50
CA LYS A 464 -19.57 -37.64 46.12
C LYS A 464 -18.65 -38.80 45.78
N ARG A 465 -17.47 -38.84 46.35
CA ARG A 465 -16.47 -39.91 46.17
C ARG A 465 -16.57 -41.08 47.16
N GLN A 466 -17.62 -41.11 47.95
CA GLN A 466 -17.84 -42.15 48.96
C GLN A 466 -16.72 -42.20 50.03
N MET A 467 -16.00 -41.12 50.27
CA MET A 467 -14.94 -41.01 51.27
C MET A 467 -15.53 -40.46 52.60
N ALA A 468 -16.48 -41.20 53.17
CA ALA A 468 -17.27 -40.80 54.36
C ALA A 468 -16.45 -40.37 55.61
N PRO A 469 -15.28 -40.94 55.89
CA PRO A 469 -14.43 -40.44 57.01
C PRO A 469 -13.93 -39.00 56.78
N LYS A 470 -13.46 -38.67 55.57
CA LYS A 470 -13.01 -37.33 55.25
C LYS A 470 -14.17 -36.32 55.17
N ALA A 471 -15.30 -36.70 54.59
CA ALA A 471 -16.49 -35.88 54.58
C ALA A 471 -16.94 -35.49 55.98
N ARG A 472 -16.97 -36.49 56.93
CA ARG A 472 -17.27 -36.20 58.35
C ARG A 472 -16.26 -35.27 58.98
N HIS A 473 -14.98 -35.45 58.72
CA HIS A 473 -13.94 -34.61 59.28
C HIS A 473 -14.16 -33.13 58.90
N TYR A 474 -14.41 -32.81 57.63
CA TYR A 474 -14.61 -31.44 57.22
C TYR A 474 -15.94 -30.85 57.73
N ARG A 475 -16.99 -31.66 57.90
CA ARG A 475 -18.24 -31.21 58.56
C ARG A 475 -18.03 -30.87 60.05
N GLN A 476 -17.20 -31.59 60.73
CA GLN A 476 -16.87 -31.33 62.16
C GLN A 476 -16.04 -30.03 62.38
N LEU A 477 -15.36 -29.57 61.32
CA LEU A 477 -14.59 -28.34 61.33
C LEU A 477 -15.47 -27.09 61.07
N LEU A 478 -16.75 -27.27 60.70
CA LEU A 478 -17.69 -26.15 60.60
C LEU A 478 -17.98 -25.64 62.03
N PRO A 479 -17.90 -24.32 62.26
CA PRO A 479 -18.33 -23.75 63.52
C PRO A 479 -19.79 -24.15 63.81
N ALA A 480 -20.09 -24.54 65.05
CA ALA A 480 -21.46 -24.74 65.47
C ALA A 480 -22.23 -23.43 65.29
N LEU A 481 -23.26 -23.42 64.43
CA LEU A 481 -24.18 -22.33 64.23
C LEU A 481 -24.94 -21.99 65.51
#